data_6c81057aa5695cfaf050e91c1ea0a024
#
_entry.id   6c81057aa5695cfaf050e91c1ea0a024
#
_cell.length_a   1.000
_cell.length_b   1.000
_cell.length_c   1.000
_cell.angle_alpha   90.00
_cell.angle_beta   90.00
_cell.angle_gamma   90.00
#
_symmetry.space_group_name_H-M   'P 1'
#
loop_
_entity.id
_entity.type
_entity.pdbx_description
1 polymer ?
#
loop_
_entity_poly.entity_id
_entity_poly.type
_entity_poly.pdbx_seq_one_letter_code
_entity_poly.pdbx_strand_id
1 'polypeptide(L)'
;MQNNYIRNYNLDDLFKLNTMPVTVTRKKVIFSPDPTRVIARFLHLNDERSANIIRLVLAMPEKEVKSAMSQLLRGFSRRHRNISRIFQNHFERLAPIFNKIEVNVEDLSIAQQALIGSYFTMEYSIESAAFFNPSIMEDPDQSELRKDEKRVIISFRATGEGHVSSIVFRSAILDQHSNLLVDPVGKMLAEADKIIRNTYDKKSFLEKLGGMNDTFNAISPSLVNSLDEIQNPQNVIPSAVIDKNVNPTEPQKTISPDFILDKLGDRFTYGQLMKNLEIAIKNPDIKQDQIKIINQILWLASAHYEINFSMDSAISERVIFPVSATEQKGIEDARFVKFTDDNGDITYYATYTAYDGMTILPKLISTTDFYNFKILPINGEIGQSKGMALFPRKINGKYVMLCRIDGVNNYIAYSDSINIWRNAKMLQQPKYPWELVQIGNAGSPIETEEGWLVITHAVGPMREYTLGASLFDLENPEIEIGRLNRPLMVPNELEREGYVPNVIYSCGSIVHNGDLVIPYAMSDYSSTYATINLRELLDVLKESGIADKK
;
A
#
# COMPACT_ATOMS: atom_id res chain seq x y z
N MET A 1 31.51 48.73 7.24
CA MET A 1 30.72 48.39 8.43
C MET A 1 30.23 46.96 8.27
N GLN A 2 31.06 46.05 8.72
CA GLN A 2 30.78 44.63 8.72
C GLN A 2 30.61 44.18 10.17
N ASN A 3 29.62 43.35 10.36
CA ASN A 3 29.50 42.32 11.42
C ASN A 3 29.32 42.76 12.85
N ASN A 4 28.17 42.26 13.38
CA ASN A 4 28.14 41.51 14.65
C ASN A 4 26.73 41.04 14.92
N TYR A 5 26.30 39.93 14.27
CA TYR A 5 25.14 39.14 14.69
C TYR A 5 25.50 37.66 14.76
N ILE A 6 26.63 37.32 15.42
CA ILE A 6 26.77 35.99 16.00
C ILE A 6 26.55 36.19 17.49
N ARG A 7 25.34 36.06 17.97
CA ARG A 7 25.09 35.82 19.40
C ARG A 7 25.79 34.50 19.73
N ASN A 8 26.75 34.60 20.66
CA ASN A 8 27.33 33.42 21.31
C ASN A 8 26.21 32.69 22.06
N TYR A 9 25.61 31.72 21.42
CA TYR A 9 24.77 30.77 22.14
C TYR A 9 25.71 29.94 23.01
N ASN A 10 25.44 29.93 24.33
CA ASN A 10 26.13 29.05 25.23
C ASN A 10 25.79 27.61 24.82
N LEU A 11 26.78 26.79 24.50
CA LEU A 11 26.58 25.39 24.12
C LEU A 11 25.80 24.60 25.20
N ASP A 12 26.00 24.95 26.48
CA ASP A 12 25.27 24.33 27.60
C ASP A 12 23.76 24.67 27.59
N ASP A 13 23.36 25.84 27.11
CA ASP A 13 21.95 26.21 26.96
C ASP A 13 21.36 25.51 25.73
N LEU A 14 22.13 25.28 24.67
CA LEU A 14 21.71 24.45 23.52
C LEU A 14 21.55 22.99 23.92
N PHE A 15 22.41 22.43 24.76
CA PHE A 15 22.27 21.07 25.28
C PHE A 15 21.06 20.91 26.21
N LYS A 16 20.75 21.89 27.04
CA LYS A 16 19.53 21.90 27.88
C LYS A 16 18.24 22.03 27.06
N LEU A 17 18.30 22.68 25.89
CA LEU A 17 17.19 22.77 24.94
C LEU A 17 16.92 21.45 24.20
N ASN A 18 17.89 20.52 24.17
CA ASN A 18 17.81 19.27 23.44
C ASN A 18 17.35 18.04 24.26
N THR A 19 16.87 18.21 25.49
CA THR A 19 16.29 17.09 26.24
C THR A 19 14.96 16.69 25.62
N MET A 20 14.85 15.41 25.22
CA MET A 20 13.57 14.84 24.78
C MET A 20 12.55 14.87 25.91
N PRO A 21 11.26 15.08 25.62
CA PRO A 21 10.24 15.24 26.65
C PRO A 21 10.00 13.95 27.45
N VAL A 22 10.30 12.80 26.85
CA VAL A 22 10.04 11.46 27.40
C VAL A 22 11.22 10.54 27.06
N THR A 23 11.47 9.55 27.90
CA THR A 23 12.52 8.57 27.68
C THR A 23 12.14 7.58 26.58
N VAL A 24 12.93 7.54 25.50
CA VAL A 24 12.75 6.63 24.37
C VAL A 24 13.84 5.58 24.36
N THR A 25 13.46 4.32 24.48
CA THR A 25 14.37 3.17 24.43
C THR A 25 14.38 2.57 23.03
N ARG A 26 15.41 2.88 22.23
CA ARG A 26 15.64 2.26 20.92
C ARG A 26 16.11 0.82 21.08
N LYS A 27 15.54 -0.09 20.31
CA LYS A 27 15.86 -1.52 20.38
C LYS A 27 16.87 -1.92 19.30
N LYS A 28 17.52 -3.07 19.48
CA LYS A 28 18.62 -3.53 18.60
C LYS A 28 18.17 -4.34 17.39
N VAL A 29 16.90 -4.75 17.33
CA VAL A 29 16.38 -5.50 16.17
C VAL A 29 16.33 -4.58 14.96
N ILE A 30 16.92 -5.01 13.85
CA ILE A 30 16.90 -4.30 12.57
C ILE A 30 16.26 -5.20 11.53
N PHE A 31 15.28 -4.65 10.81
CA PHE A 31 14.67 -5.25 9.64
C PHE A 31 15.29 -4.60 8.40
N SER A 32 16.06 -5.39 7.66
CA SER A 32 16.80 -4.91 6.47
C SER A 32 16.26 -5.53 5.19
N PRO A 33 16.50 -4.89 4.03
CA PRO A 33 16.24 -5.49 2.73
C PRO A 33 16.89 -6.87 2.59
N ASP A 34 16.18 -7.80 1.94
CA ASP A 34 16.67 -9.14 1.64
C ASP A 34 16.51 -9.46 0.14
N PRO A 35 17.57 -9.31 -0.66
CA PRO A 35 17.50 -9.54 -2.11
C PRO A 35 17.25 -11.01 -2.49
N THR A 36 17.33 -11.94 -1.55
CA THR A 36 17.05 -13.36 -1.80
C THR A 36 15.55 -13.67 -1.87
N ARG A 37 14.72 -12.75 -1.43
CA ARG A 37 13.26 -12.89 -1.42
C ARG A 37 12.68 -12.49 -2.78
N VAL A 38 12.39 -13.50 -3.58
CA VAL A 38 12.00 -13.36 -4.98
C VAL A 38 10.63 -13.97 -5.25
N ILE A 39 9.89 -13.36 -6.15
CA ILE A 39 8.68 -13.90 -6.79
C ILE A 39 8.96 -14.16 -8.26
N ALA A 40 8.20 -15.08 -8.88
CA ALA A 40 8.33 -15.40 -10.29
C ALA A 40 7.26 -14.64 -11.10
N ARG A 41 7.67 -13.62 -11.84
CA ARG A 41 6.79 -12.75 -12.61
C ARG A 41 6.81 -13.05 -14.10
N PHE A 42 5.72 -12.69 -14.79
CA PHE A 42 5.67 -12.76 -16.23
C PHE A 42 6.62 -11.73 -16.87
N LEU A 43 7.47 -12.20 -17.80
CA LEU A 43 8.38 -11.38 -18.58
C LEU A 43 7.70 -10.94 -19.87
N HIS A 44 7.38 -9.65 -19.97
CA HIS A 44 6.78 -9.06 -21.16
C HIS A 44 7.84 -8.81 -22.24
N LEU A 45 7.64 -9.44 -23.40
CA LEU A 45 8.43 -9.21 -24.60
C LEU A 45 7.50 -8.77 -25.73
N ASN A 46 8.04 -8.07 -26.75
CA ASN A 46 7.24 -7.73 -27.91
C ASN A 46 6.84 -8.99 -28.70
N ASP A 47 5.79 -8.89 -29.49
CA ASP A 47 5.18 -10.01 -30.22
C ASP A 47 6.17 -10.76 -31.12
N GLU A 48 7.03 -10.04 -31.84
CA GLU A 48 8.01 -10.61 -32.76
C GLU A 48 9.02 -11.49 -32.00
N ARG A 49 9.57 -10.97 -30.90
CA ARG A 49 10.52 -11.70 -30.05
C ARG A 49 9.86 -12.90 -29.37
N SER A 50 8.62 -12.72 -28.92
CA SER A 50 7.82 -13.78 -28.31
C SER A 50 7.57 -14.92 -29.31
N ALA A 51 7.12 -14.59 -30.52
CA ALA A 51 6.89 -15.55 -31.59
C ALA A 51 8.17 -16.32 -31.96
N ASN A 52 9.31 -15.62 -32.00
CA ASN A 52 10.59 -16.26 -32.32
C ASN A 52 11.01 -17.27 -31.23
N ILE A 53 10.90 -16.92 -29.96
CA ILE A 53 11.21 -17.83 -28.83
C ILE A 53 10.32 -19.09 -28.93
N ILE A 54 9.01 -18.90 -29.13
CA ILE A 54 8.06 -20.00 -29.25
C ILE A 54 8.49 -20.94 -30.39
N ARG A 55 8.77 -20.42 -31.60
CA ARG A 55 9.18 -21.21 -32.76
C ARG A 55 10.47 -21.98 -32.48
N LEU A 56 11.44 -21.39 -31.79
CA LEU A 56 12.69 -22.07 -31.43
C LEU A 56 12.44 -23.25 -30.48
N VAL A 57 11.57 -23.08 -29.47
CA VAL A 57 11.21 -24.19 -28.56
C VAL A 57 10.44 -25.29 -29.30
N LEU A 58 9.53 -24.94 -30.21
CA LEU A 58 8.78 -25.90 -31.01
C LEU A 58 9.68 -26.72 -31.96
N ALA A 59 10.78 -26.15 -32.42
CA ALA A 59 11.76 -26.83 -33.25
C ALA A 59 12.72 -27.78 -32.49
N MET A 60 12.70 -27.73 -31.14
CA MET A 60 13.57 -28.58 -30.31
C MET A 60 13.09 -30.04 -30.29
N PRO A 61 14.01 -31.01 -30.35
CA PRO A 61 13.67 -32.41 -30.11
C PRO A 61 13.09 -32.60 -28.69
N GLU A 62 12.08 -33.45 -28.56
CA GLU A 62 11.39 -33.68 -27.27
C GLU A 62 12.35 -34.10 -26.14
N LYS A 63 13.40 -34.84 -26.44
CA LYS A 63 14.45 -35.21 -25.47
C LYS A 63 15.18 -34.01 -24.93
N GLU A 64 15.45 -33.01 -25.76
CA GLU A 64 16.11 -31.76 -25.34
C GLU A 64 15.15 -30.89 -24.49
N VAL A 65 13.87 -30.79 -24.87
CA VAL A 65 12.84 -30.13 -24.09
C VAL A 65 12.75 -30.72 -22.67
N LYS A 66 12.68 -32.05 -22.56
CA LYS A 66 12.64 -32.74 -21.25
C LYS A 66 13.92 -32.54 -20.44
N SER A 67 15.07 -32.51 -21.08
CA SER A 67 16.35 -32.25 -20.43
C SER A 67 16.43 -30.83 -19.88
N ALA A 68 16.05 -29.84 -20.69
CA ALA A 68 16.00 -28.43 -20.30
C ALA A 68 15.05 -28.19 -19.12
N MET A 69 13.84 -28.76 -19.18
CA MET A 69 12.88 -28.70 -18.08
C MET A 69 13.41 -29.32 -16.79
N SER A 70 14.07 -30.48 -16.89
CA SER A 70 14.66 -31.15 -15.73
C SER A 70 15.75 -30.30 -15.06
N GLN A 71 16.59 -29.62 -15.84
CA GLN A 71 17.60 -28.70 -15.32
C GLN A 71 16.96 -27.47 -14.66
N LEU A 72 15.95 -26.89 -15.30
CA LEU A 72 15.23 -25.70 -14.80
C LEU A 72 14.55 -25.99 -13.46
N LEU A 73 13.81 -27.11 -13.38
CA LEU A 73 13.14 -27.50 -12.13
C LEU A 73 14.13 -27.76 -11.00
N ARG A 74 15.30 -28.38 -11.27
CA ARG A 74 16.36 -28.53 -10.24
C ARG A 74 16.90 -27.21 -9.73
N GLY A 75 16.99 -26.20 -10.60
CA GLY A 75 17.49 -24.86 -10.22
C GLY A 75 16.49 -24.06 -9.40
N PHE A 76 15.21 -24.08 -9.79
CA PHE A 76 14.21 -23.12 -9.30
C PHE A 76 13.15 -23.70 -8.34
N SER A 77 12.95 -25.02 -8.26
CA SER A 77 11.93 -25.63 -7.38
C SER A 77 12.18 -25.39 -5.88
N ARG A 78 13.39 -25.04 -5.49
CA ARG A 78 13.73 -24.70 -4.09
C ARG A 78 13.56 -23.20 -3.77
N ARG A 79 13.27 -22.39 -4.77
CA ARG A 79 13.13 -20.94 -4.66
C ARG A 79 11.68 -20.48 -4.76
N HIS A 80 10.84 -21.25 -5.45
CA HIS A 80 9.45 -20.89 -5.71
C HIS A 80 8.50 -22.03 -5.37
N ARG A 81 7.37 -21.71 -4.75
CA ARG A 81 6.26 -22.65 -4.59
C ARG A 81 5.65 -22.94 -5.97
N ASN A 82 5.40 -24.20 -6.26
CA ASN A 82 4.66 -24.62 -7.45
C ASN A 82 5.19 -23.99 -8.75
N ILE A 83 6.52 -23.94 -8.94
CA ILE A 83 7.14 -23.32 -10.12
C ILE A 83 6.56 -23.84 -11.45
N SER A 84 6.20 -25.12 -11.52
CA SER A 84 5.57 -25.71 -12.70
C SER A 84 4.21 -25.09 -13.02
N ARG A 85 3.40 -24.78 -12.01
CA ARG A 85 2.12 -24.06 -12.16
C ARG A 85 2.35 -22.63 -12.63
N ILE A 86 3.39 -21.97 -12.12
CA ILE A 86 3.76 -20.61 -12.56
C ILE A 86 4.11 -20.62 -14.05
N PHE A 87 4.92 -21.58 -14.50
CA PHE A 87 5.25 -21.72 -15.92
C PHE A 87 4.00 -21.96 -16.77
N GLN A 88 3.08 -22.81 -16.30
CA GLN A 88 1.84 -23.07 -17.00
C GLN A 88 0.96 -21.79 -17.08
N ASN A 89 0.80 -21.06 -16.00
CA ASN A 89 0.04 -19.80 -15.99
C ASN A 89 0.67 -18.77 -16.95
N HIS A 90 2.00 -18.70 -17.00
CA HIS A 90 2.69 -17.79 -17.92
C HIS A 90 2.58 -18.24 -19.38
N PHE A 91 2.56 -19.54 -19.65
CA PHE A 91 2.28 -20.09 -20.98
C PHE A 91 0.86 -19.71 -21.46
N GLU A 92 -0.15 -19.83 -20.61
CA GLU A 92 -1.53 -19.50 -20.94
C GLU A 92 -1.71 -18.02 -21.33
N ARG A 93 -0.90 -17.12 -20.76
CA ARG A 93 -0.89 -15.70 -21.10
C ARG A 93 -0.38 -15.40 -22.53
N LEU A 94 0.23 -16.37 -23.19
CA LEU A 94 0.74 -16.24 -24.56
C LEU A 94 -0.31 -16.60 -25.62
N ALA A 95 -1.55 -16.92 -25.25
CA ALA A 95 -2.62 -17.28 -26.19
C ALA A 95 -2.77 -16.29 -27.37
N PRO A 96 -2.68 -14.95 -27.21
CA PRO A 96 -2.72 -14.02 -28.32
C PRO A 96 -1.58 -14.21 -29.32
N ILE A 97 -0.38 -14.56 -28.86
CA ILE A 97 0.78 -14.82 -29.72
C ILE A 97 0.62 -16.13 -30.48
N PHE A 98 0.14 -17.21 -29.81
CA PHE A 98 -0.15 -18.48 -30.48
C PHE A 98 -1.16 -18.31 -31.61
N ASN A 99 -2.22 -17.51 -31.41
CA ASN A 99 -3.21 -17.19 -32.45
C ASN A 99 -2.56 -16.48 -33.64
N LYS A 100 -1.63 -15.53 -33.42
CA LYS A 100 -0.94 -14.78 -34.47
C LYS A 100 0.01 -15.65 -35.33
N ILE A 101 0.60 -16.68 -34.71
CA ILE A 101 1.54 -17.59 -35.40
C ILE A 101 0.89 -18.90 -35.86
N GLU A 102 -0.44 -18.98 -35.71
CA GLU A 102 -1.25 -20.12 -36.14
C GLU A 102 -0.80 -21.49 -35.58
N VAL A 103 -0.38 -21.48 -34.28
CA VAL A 103 0.01 -22.69 -33.57
C VAL A 103 -1.16 -23.17 -32.71
N ASN A 104 -1.55 -24.44 -32.92
CA ASN A 104 -2.55 -25.08 -32.08
C ASN A 104 -1.93 -25.52 -30.75
N VAL A 105 -2.39 -24.97 -29.66
CA VAL A 105 -1.86 -25.20 -28.31
C VAL A 105 -2.12 -26.64 -27.83
N GLU A 106 -3.19 -27.29 -28.32
CA GLU A 106 -3.56 -28.66 -27.95
C GLU A 106 -2.56 -29.72 -28.48
N ASP A 107 -1.79 -29.37 -29.49
CA ASP A 107 -0.77 -30.25 -30.07
C ASP A 107 0.55 -30.25 -29.27
N LEU A 108 0.68 -29.37 -28.28
CA LEU A 108 1.90 -29.20 -27.51
C LEU A 108 1.95 -30.12 -26.29
N SER A 109 3.07 -30.81 -26.11
CA SER A 109 3.30 -31.58 -24.88
C SER A 109 3.37 -30.67 -23.66
N ILE A 110 3.00 -31.19 -22.48
CA ILE A 110 3.07 -30.46 -21.20
C ILE A 110 4.49 -29.91 -20.94
N ALA A 111 5.52 -30.65 -21.37
CA ALA A 111 6.91 -30.23 -21.23
C ALA A 111 7.23 -29.03 -22.13
N GLN A 112 6.71 -28.99 -23.36
CA GLN A 112 6.85 -27.83 -24.25
C GLN A 112 6.13 -26.63 -23.73
N GLN A 113 4.88 -26.79 -23.28
CA GLN A 113 4.11 -25.71 -22.68
C GLN A 113 4.84 -25.10 -21.47
N ALA A 114 5.31 -25.92 -20.54
CA ALA A 114 6.05 -25.47 -19.37
C ALA A 114 7.40 -24.82 -19.74
N LEU A 115 8.13 -25.36 -20.72
CA LEU A 115 9.39 -24.78 -21.18
C LEU A 115 9.15 -23.42 -21.85
N ILE A 116 8.14 -23.28 -22.70
CA ILE A 116 7.75 -22.00 -23.27
C ILE A 116 7.42 -21.00 -22.15
N GLY A 117 6.53 -21.38 -21.22
CA GLY A 117 6.17 -20.51 -20.09
C GLY A 117 7.36 -20.05 -19.27
N SER A 118 8.38 -20.90 -19.12
CA SER A 118 9.60 -20.56 -18.38
C SER A 118 10.43 -19.45 -19.04
N TYR A 119 10.46 -19.37 -20.37
CA TYR A 119 11.13 -18.28 -21.10
C TYR A 119 10.45 -16.92 -20.92
N PHE A 120 9.18 -16.93 -20.49
CA PHE A 120 8.40 -15.75 -20.16
C PHE A 120 8.22 -15.61 -18.64
N THR A 121 9.14 -16.18 -17.88
CA THR A 121 9.20 -16.05 -16.42
C THR A 121 10.53 -15.41 -16.01
N MET A 122 10.47 -14.42 -15.13
CA MET A 122 11.66 -13.80 -14.53
C MET A 122 11.53 -13.79 -13.01
N GLU A 123 12.64 -13.92 -12.28
CA GLU A 123 12.65 -13.63 -10.86
C GLU A 123 12.63 -12.12 -10.62
N TYR A 124 11.84 -11.71 -9.65
CA TYR A 124 11.75 -10.33 -9.20
C TYR A 124 11.97 -10.28 -7.69
N SER A 125 13.00 -9.56 -7.24
CA SER A 125 13.29 -9.39 -5.83
C SER A 125 12.45 -8.26 -5.24
N ILE A 126 11.55 -8.60 -4.31
CA ILE A 126 10.56 -7.66 -3.77
C ILE A 126 11.10 -6.76 -2.65
N GLU A 127 12.19 -7.17 -2.00
CA GLU A 127 12.78 -6.50 -0.83
C GLU A 127 14.23 -6.04 -1.12
N SER A 128 14.64 -5.89 -2.38
CA SER A 128 16.05 -5.65 -2.71
C SER A 128 16.52 -4.23 -2.46
N ALA A 129 15.62 -3.23 -2.51
CA ALA A 129 16.00 -1.82 -2.43
C ALA A 129 15.74 -1.21 -1.04
N ALA A 130 14.59 -1.51 -0.43
CA ALA A 130 14.22 -0.94 0.87
C ALA A 130 13.18 -1.81 1.59
N PHE A 131 13.17 -1.72 2.94
CA PHE A 131 12.27 -2.44 3.83
C PHE A 131 11.88 -1.52 4.99
N PHE A 132 10.78 -0.78 4.85
CA PHE A 132 10.52 0.41 5.64
C PHE A 132 9.04 0.67 5.90
N ASN A 133 8.69 1.78 6.56
CA ASN A 133 7.34 2.25 6.91
C ASN A 133 6.49 1.17 7.58
N PRO A 134 6.95 0.62 8.73
CA PRO A 134 6.28 -0.47 9.42
C PRO A 134 5.00 -0.03 10.12
N SER A 135 4.04 -0.98 10.20
CA SER A 135 2.84 -0.88 11.04
C SER A 135 2.70 -2.18 11.84
N ILE A 136 2.51 -2.09 13.17
CA ILE A 136 2.38 -3.23 14.07
C ILE A 136 0.94 -3.39 14.54
N MET A 137 0.47 -4.63 14.62
CA MET A 137 -0.86 -4.99 15.12
C MET A 137 -0.83 -6.34 15.85
N GLU A 138 -1.82 -6.57 16.70
CA GLU A 138 -2.01 -7.85 17.36
C GLU A 138 -2.39 -8.92 16.32
N ASP A 139 -1.77 -10.09 16.40
CA ASP A 139 -2.13 -11.26 15.57
C ASP A 139 -3.51 -11.78 15.99
N PRO A 140 -4.40 -12.20 15.07
CA PRO A 140 -5.64 -12.85 15.44
C PRO A 140 -5.45 -14.13 16.28
N ASP A 141 -4.35 -14.83 16.09
CA ASP A 141 -4.03 -16.03 16.88
C ASP A 141 -3.11 -15.69 18.08
N GLN A 142 -3.70 -15.65 19.25
CA GLN A 142 -3.00 -15.45 20.54
C GLN A 142 -2.84 -16.77 21.33
N SER A 143 -2.99 -17.92 20.68
CA SER A 143 -2.82 -19.23 21.34
C SER A 143 -1.35 -19.49 21.69
N GLU A 144 -1.14 -20.40 22.67
CA GLU A 144 0.18 -20.90 23.07
C GLU A 144 1.18 -19.84 23.60
N LEU A 145 0.69 -18.66 24.01
CA LEU A 145 1.51 -17.59 24.59
C LEU A 145 1.66 -17.79 26.11
N ARG A 146 2.81 -17.36 26.61
CA ARG A 146 3.01 -17.24 28.05
C ARG A 146 2.25 -16.04 28.59
N LYS A 147 2.10 -15.98 29.90
CA LYS A 147 1.54 -14.82 30.56
C LYS A 147 2.37 -13.57 30.19
N ASP A 148 1.67 -12.47 29.87
CA ASP A 148 2.27 -11.18 29.53
C ASP A 148 3.06 -11.17 28.19
N GLU A 149 2.90 -12.20 27.35
CA GLU A 149 3.34 -12.21 25.95
C GLU A 149 2.19 -11.82 25.01
N LYS A 150 2.53 -11.27 23.84
CA LYS A 150 1.58 -10.93 22.78
C LYS A 150 2.16 -11.27 21.42
N ARG A 151 1.47 -12.08 20.63
CA ARG A 151 1.84 -12.29 19.22
C ARG A 151 1.40 -11.10 18.39
N VAL A 152 2.29 -10.63 17.53
CA VAL A 152 2.08 -9.47 16.69
C VAL A 152 2.45 -9.75 15.23
N ILE A 153 1.76 -9.08 14.33
CA ILE A 153 2.11 -8.98 12.92
C ILE A 153 2.65 -7.58 12.68
N ILE A 154 3.76 -7.49 11.95
CA ILE A 154 4.34 -6.23 11.52
C ILE A 154 4.31 -6.22 10.00
N SER A 155 3.59 -5.27 9.41
CA SER A 155 3.62 -5.03 7.97
C SER A 155 4.72 -4.05 7.62
N PHE A 156 5.28 -4.18 6.42
CA PHE A 156 6.31 -3.28 5.89
C PHE A 156 6.01 -2.93 4.44
N ARG A 157 6.45 -1.77 4.02
CA ARG A 157 6.62 -1.42 2.62
C ARG A 157 7.94 -2.00 2.16
N ALA A 158 7.89 -2.99 1.27
CA ALA A 158 9.05 -3.59 0.64
C ALA A 158 9.19 -3.03 -0.77
N THR A 159 10.37 -2.53 -1.12
CA THR A 159 10.64 -1.97 -2.44
C THR A 159 11.65 -2.84 -3.16
N GLY A 160 11.29 -3.29 -4.36
CA GLY A 160 12.09 -4.14 -5.20
C GLY A 160 12.68 -3.42 -6.41
N GLU A 161 13.05 -4.20 -7.42
CA GLU A 161 13.54 -3.73 -8.71
C GLU A 161 12.59 -2.73 -9.35
N GLY A 162 13.12 -1.67 -9.97
CA GLY A 162 12.30 -0.62 -10.59
C GLY A 162 11.49 0.23 -9.61
N HIS A 163 11.80 0.17 -8.33
CA HIS A 163 11.13 0.91 -7.25
C HIS A 163 9.63 0.61 -7.08
N VAL A 164 9.19 -0.57 -7.50
CA VAL A 164 7.82 -1.02 -7.24
C VAL A 164 7.73 -1.51 -5.80
N SER A 165 6.82 -0.94 -5.03
CA SER A 165 6.61 -1.33 -3.63
C SER A 165 5.40 -2.25 -3.43
N SER A 166 5.52 -3.13 -2.45
CA SER A 166 4.52 -4.12 -2.02
C SER A 166 4.36 -4.11 -0.50
N ILE A 167 3.32 -4.76 0.01
CA ILE A 167 3.16 -4.99 1.45
C ILE A 167 3.61 -6.40 1.76
N VAL A 168 4.51 -6.52 2.73
CA VAL A 168 4.99 -7.79 3.27
C VAL A 168 4.86 -7.81 4.78
N PHE A 169 4.96 -8.98 5.38
CA PHE A 169 4.70 -9.17 6.80
C PHE A 169 5.85 -9.87 7.51
N ARG A 170 5.98 -9.63 8.81
CA ARG A 170 6.77 -10.42 9.76
C ARG A 170 5.90 -10.72 10.96
N SER A 171 6.05 -11.92 11.52
CA SER A 171 5.46 -12.31 12.79
C SER A 171 6.50 -12.23 13.90
N ALA A 172 6.06 -11.86 15.09
CA ALA A 172 6.90 -11.80 16.28
C ALA A 172 6.06 -11.98 17.55
N ILE A 173 6.74 -12.29 18.65
CA ILE A 173 6.17 -12.26 20.00
C ILE A 173 6.79 -11.09 20.76
N LEU A 174 5.98 -10.21 21.31
CA LEU A 174 6.38 -9.26 22.34
C LEU A 174 6.45 -10.01 23.68
N ASP A 175 7.63 -10.03 24.30
CA ASP A 175 7.82 -10.60 25.63
C ASP A 175 7.30 -9.66 26.73
N GLN A 176 7.40 -10.08 27.99
CA GLN A 176 6.98 -9.29 29.16
C GLN A 176 7.67 -7.93 29.30
N HIS A 177 8.81 -7.71 28.61
CA HIS A 177 9.61 -6.48 28.61
C HIS A 177 9.51 -5.72 27.28
N SER A 178 8.49 -6.01 26.50
CA SER A 178 8.27 -5.40 25.17
C SER A 178 9.45 -5.59 24.20
N ASN A 179 10.19 -6.73 24.33
CA ASN A 179 11.18 -7.11 23.33
C ASN A 179 10.52 -7.98 22.25
N LEU A 180 10.83 -7.69 20.98
CA LEU A 180 10.36 -8.48 19.85
C LEU A 180 11.24 -9.72 19.66
N LEU A 181 10.63 -10.88 19.78
CA LEU A 181 11.17 -12.17 19.37
C LEU A 181 10.62 -12.48 17.99
N VAL A 182 11.39 -12.12 16.96
CA VAL A 182 10.96 -12.22 15.55
C VAL A 182 11.02 -13.68 15.10
N ASP A 183 9.95 -14.16 14.49
CA ASP A 183 9.89 -15.52 13.94
C ASP A 183 10.81 -15.66 12.72
N PRO A 184 11.32 -16.88 12.47
CA PRO A 184 12.08 -17.16 11.25
C PRO A 184 11.29 -16.82 9.99
N VAL A 185 11.93 -16.15 9.06
CA VAL A 185 11.31 -15.76 7.80
C VAL A 185 11.26 -16.96 6.85
N GLY A 186 10.10 -17.25 6.27
CA GLY A 186 9.94 -18.29 5.25
C GLY A 186 10.78 -18.00 4.01
N LYS A 187 11.36 -19.05 3.42
CA LYS A 187 12.28 -18.93 2.28
C LYS A 187 11.57 -18.67 0.95
N MET A 188 10.34 -19.16 0.81
CA MET A 188 9.56 -19.07 -0.43
C MET A 188 8.48 -18.00 -0.27
N LEU A 189 8.37 -17.13 -1.23
CA LEU A 189 7.28 -16.16 -1.27
C LEU A 189 6.05 -16.75 -1.93
N ALA A 190 4.88 -16.34 -1.45
CA ALA A 190 3.59 -16.66 -2.00
C ALA A 190 2.92 -15.38 -2.51
N GLU A 191 2.70 -15.32 -3.81
CA GLU A 191 1.76 -14.38 -4.40
C GLU A 191 0.34 -14.88 -4.20
N ALA A 192 -0.62 -13.98 -4.23
CA ALA A 192 -2.02 -14.35 -4.11
C ALA A 192 -2.45 -15.29 -5.27
N ASP A 193 -3.15 -16.36 -4.91
CA ASP A 193 -3.55 -17.39 -5.88
C ASP A 193 -4.61 -16.90 -6.85
N LYS A 194 -5.49 -16.00 -6.44
CA LYS A 194 -6.61 -15.57 -7.27
C LYS A 194 -7.03 -14.15 -7.00
N ILE A 195 -7.34 -13.46 -8.09
CA ILE A 195 -7.97 -12.15 -8.06
C ILE A 195 -9.45 -12.30 -8.38
N ILE A 196 -10.30 -11.98 -7.41
CA ILE A 196 -11.75 -12.00 -7.58
C ILE A 196 -12.23 -10.57 -7.73
N ARG A 197 -13.04 -10.29 -8.76
CA ARG A 197 -13.70 -9.00 -8.96
C ARG A 197 -15.13 -9.08 -8.45
N ASN A 198 -15.48 -8.12 -7.62
CA ASN A 198 -16.75 -8.10 -6.91
C ASN A 198 -17.83 -7.24 -7.58
N THR A 199 -18.90 -7.03 -6.83
CA THR A 199 -20.03 -6.19 -7.21
C THR A 199 -19.72 -4.74 -6.87
N TYR A 200 -20.12 -3.82 -7.75
CA TYR A 200 -19.97 -2.38 -7.59
C TYR A 200 -21.32 -1.75 -7.28
N ASP A 201 -21.33 -0.74 -6.42
CA ASP A 201 -22.44 0.18 -6.24
C ASP A 201 -22.31 1.30 -7.29
N LYS A 202 -23.33 1.47 -8.13
CA LYS A 202 -23.32 2.40 -9.27
C LYS A 202 -23.10 3.84 -8.82
N LYS A 203 -23.77 4.26 -7.75
CA LYS A 203 -23.70 5.64 -7.24
C LYS A 203 -22.29 5.97 -6.76
N SER A 204 -21.70 5.11 -5.92
CA SER A 204 -20.33 5.28 -5.42
C SER A 204 -19.30 5.22 -6.55
N PHE A 205 -19.53 4.40 -7.56
CA PHE A 205 -18.68 4.28 -8.73
C PHE A 205 -18.70 5.56 -9.57
N LEU A 206 -19.88 6.11 -9.85
CA LEU A 206 -20.06 7.37 -10.58
C LEU A 206 -19.46 8.57 -9.82
N GLU A 207 -19.69 8.66 -8.51
CA GLU A 207 -19.09 9.71 -7.67
C GLU A 207 -17.56 9.71 -7.75
N LYS A 208 -16.95 8.53 -7.68
CA LYS A 208 -15.49 8.40 -7.79
C LYS A 208 -14.99 8.74 -9.17
N LEU A 209 -15.69 8.28 -10.21
CA LEU A 209 -15.34 8.58 -11.60
C LEU A 209 -15.42 10.09 -11.89
N GLY A 210 -16.47 10.78 -11.37
CA GLY A 210 -16.62 12.23 -11.50
C GLY A 210 -15.49 13.02 -10.84
N GLY A 211 -15.03 12.59 -9.67
CA GLY A 211 -13.89 13.22 -8.97
C GLY A 211 -12.53 13.02 -9.65
N MET A 212 -12.44 12.13 -10.64
CA MET A 212 -11.19 11.82 -11.35
C MET A 212 -10.97 12.71 -12.60
N ASN A 213 -11.99 13.38 -13.10
CA ASN A 213 -11.95 14.09 -14.39
C ASN A 213 -10.83 15.15 -14.48
N ASP A 214 -10.53 15.85 -13.39
CA ASP A 214 -9.49 16.89 -13.37
C ASP A 214 -8.07 16.29 -13.37
N THR A 215 -7.90 15.11 -12.81
CA THR A 215 -6.61 14.42 -12.64
C THR A 215 -6.25 13.61 -13.91
N PHE A 216 -7.24 13.03 -14.58
CA PHE A 216 -7.06 12.14 -15.74
C PHE A 216 -6.72 12.87 -17.06
N ASN A 217 -6.95 14.17 -17.16
CA ASN A 217 -6.53 14.95 -18.32
C ASN A 217 -5.00 14.98 -18.53
N ALA A 218 -4.25 14.56 -17.52
CA ALA A 218 -2.78 14.44 -17.54
C ALA A 218 -2.27 13.02 -17.86
N ILE A 219 -3.16 11.99 -17.96
CA ILE A 219 -2.73 10.60 -18.13
C ILE A 219 -2.40 10.28 -19.59
N SER A 220 -1.19 9.79 -19.81
CA SER A 220 -0.66 9.43 -21.12
C SER A 220 -1.33 8.19 -21.73
N PRO A 221 -1.41 8.08 -23.07
CA PRO A 221 -1.96 6.92 -23.81
C PRO A 221 -1.30 5.57 -23.52
N SER A 222 -0.14 5.56 -22.86
CA SER A 222 0.59 4.32 -22.48
C SER A 222 -0.15 3.43 -21.47
N LEU A 223 -1.16 3.94 -20.77
CA LEU A 223 -1.97 3.16 -19.82
C LEU A 223 -2.87 2.12 -20.51
N VAL A 224 -3.31 2.37 -21.72
CA VAL A 224 -4.18 1.44 -22.47
C VAL A 224 -3.48 0.11 -22.71
N ASN A 225 -2.19 0.15 -23.03
CA ASN A 225 -1.41 -1.07 -23.29
C ASN A 225 -1.06 -1.85 -22.02
N SER A 226 -0.98 -1.18 -20.88
CA SER A 226 -0.66 -1.82 -19.59
C SER A 226 -1.87 -2.43 -18.87
N LEU A 227 -3.10 -2.00 -19.19
CA LEU A 227 -4.34 -2.58 -18.64
C LEU A 227 -4.61 -3.98 -19.19
N ASP A 228 -4.27 -4.23 -20.47
CA ASP A 228 -4.38 -5.53 -21.10
C ASP A 228 -3.44 -6.56 -20.46
N GLU A 229 -2.29 -6.12 -19.95
CA GLU A 229 -1.26 -6.97 -19.36
C GLU A 229 -1.61 -7.49 -17.95
N ILE A 230 -2.47 -6.77 -17.21
CA ILE A 230 -2.79 -7.10 -15.81
C ILE A 230 -4.04 -7.99 -15.69
N GLN A 231 -4.98 -7.96 -16.64
CA GLN A 231 -6.33 -8.40 -16.35
C GLN A 231 -6.85 -9.65 -17.07
N ASN A 232 -6.39 -10.01 -18.22
CA ASN A 232 -6.76 -11.28 -18.87
C ASN A 232 -6.16 -11.36 -20.30
N PRO A 233 -5.55 -12.49 -20.71
CA PRO A 233 -5.03 -12.64 -22.06
C PRO A 233 -6.10 -12.70 -23.16
N GLN A 234 -7.38 -12.73 -22.81
CA GLN A 234 -8.49 -12.87 -23.77
C GLN A 234 -9.10 -11.54 -24.26
N ASN A 235 -8.71 -10.38 -23.71
CA ASN A 235 -9.30 -9.08 -24.06
C ASN A 235 -8.25 -8.12 -24.60
N VAL A 236 -7.61 -8.45 -25.71
CA VAL A 236 -6.74 -7.54 -26.47
C VAL A 236 -7.62 -6.53 -27.20
N ILE A 237 -7.60 -5.27 -26.78
CA ILE A 237 -8.13 -4.16 -27.58
C ILE A 237 -7.14 -3.91 -28.74
N PRO A 238 -7.58 -3.91 -30.00
CA PRO A 238 -6.68 -3.66 -31.12
C PRO A 238 -5.99 -2.31 -30.96
N SER A 239 -4.67 -2.28 -31.03
CA SER A 239 -3.81 -1.09 -30.90
C SER A 239 -3.88 -0.11 -32.09
N ALA A 240 -4.95 -0.10 -32.84
CA ALA A 240 -5.16 0.78 -33.99
C ALA A 240 -5.93 2.03 -33.57
N VAL A 241 -5.30 3.17 -33.81
CA VAL A 241 -5.79 4.57 -33.82
C VAL A 241 -5.28 5.40 -32.64
N ILE A 242 -4.01 5.77 -32.69
CA ILE A 242 -3.51 6.96 -31.99
C ILE A 242 -3.02 7.95 -33.03
N ASP A 243 -3.81 8.96 -33.29
CA ASP A 243 -3.38 10.10 -34.10
C ASP A 243 -2.66 11.14 -33.22
N LYS A 244 -1.44 11.52 -33.61
CA LYS A 244 -0.51 12.32 -32.80
C LYS A 244 -0.72 13.85 -32.88
N ASN A 245 -1.81 14.33 -33.50
CA ASN A 245 -2.01 15.77 -33.72
C ASN A 245 -3.33 16.26 -33.13
N VAL A 246 -3.33 16.68 -31.84
CA VAL A 246 -4.44 17.48 -31.30
C VAL A 246 -3.89 18.74 -30.63
N ASN A 247 -4.25 19.89 -31.18
CA ASN A 247 -4.03 21.22 -30.61
C ASN A 247 -4.98 21.47 -29.42
N PRO A 248 -4.52 22.05 -28.30
CA PRO A 248 -5.33 22.24 -27.09
C PRO A 248 -6.02 23.62 -27.08
N THR A 249 -7.11 23.82 -27.84
CA THR A 249 -7.87 25.09 -27.77
C THR A 249 -9.36 24.91 -28.11
N GLU A 250 -10.10 24.12 -27.31
CA GLU A 250 -11.56 24.28 -27.17
C GLU A 250 -12.01 23.75 -25.78
N PRO A 251 -13.03 24.35 -25.12
CA PRO A 251 -13.58 23.83 -23.90
C PRO A 251 -14.23 22.47 -24.18
N GLN A 252 -13.63 21.39 -23.68
CA GLN A 252 -14.09 20.03 -23.91
C GLN A 252 -15.47 19.83 -23.27
N LYS A 253 -16.47 19.50 -24.09
CA LYS A 253 -17.76 18.99 -23.61
C LYS A 253 -17.50 17.71 -22.83
N THR A 254 -17.76 17.73 -21.51
CA THR A 254 -17.65 16.56 -20.66
C THR A 254 -18.64 15.51 -21.17
N ILE A 255 -18.16 14.42 -21.75
CA ILE A 255 -19.01 13.29 -22.14
C ILE A 255 -19.33 12.50 -20.89
N SER A 256 -20.63 12.27 -20.62
CA SER A 256 -21.07 11.48 -19.50
C SER A 256 -20.73 9.99 -19.68
N PRO A 257 -20.37 9.26 -18.61
CA PRO A 257 -20.17 7.80 -18.64
C PRO A 257 -21.47 7.02 -18.86
N ASP A 258 -22.62 7.68 -18.96
CA ASP A 258 -23.97 7.10 -19.04
C ASP A 258 -24.14 6.13 -20.20
N PHE A 259 -23.46 6.35 -21.34
CA PHE A 259 -23.53 5.44 -22.49
C PHE A 259 -23.11 3.99 -22.19
N ILE A 260 -22.38 3.76 -21.07
CA ILE A 260 -21.98 2.44 -20.55
C ILE A 260 -22.78 2.09 -19.31
N LEU A 261 -22.83 3.01 -18.33
CA LEU A 261 -23.30 2.72 -16.99
C LEU A 261 -24.82 2.71 -16.87
N ASP A 262 -25.57 3.40 -17.73
CA ASP A 262 -27.04 3.37 -17.72
C ASP A 262 -27.64 2.01 -18.08
N LYS A 263 -26.87 1.19 -18.78
CA LYS A 263 -27.25 -0.20 -19.10
C LYS A 263 -27.05 -1.16 -17.92
N LEU A 264 -26.48 -0.69 -16.80
CA LEU A 264 -26.22 -1.44 -15.59
C LEU A 264 -27.21 -1.06 -14.48
N GLY A 265 -27.61 -2.01 -13.66
CA GLY A 265 -28.44 -1.77 -12.48
C GLY A 265 -27.69 -0.98 -11.39
N ASP A 266 -28.37 -0.65 -10.28
CA ASP A 266 -27.81 0.06 -9.13
C ASP A 266 -26.63 -0.70 -8.51
N ARG A 267 -26.59 -2.00 -8.65
CA ARG A 267 -25.46 -2.87 -8.38
C ARG A 267 -25.12 -3.69 -9.60
N PHE A 268 -23.84 -3.78 -9.94
CA PHE A 268 -23.39 -4.54 -11.10
C PHE A 268 -22.08 -5.29 -10.80
N THR A 269 -21.88 -6.40 -11.49
CA THR A 269 -20.65 -7.19 -11.39
C THR A 269 -19.61 -6.71 -12.39
N TYR A 270 -18.34 -7.07 -12.15
CA TYR A 270 -17.26 -6.83 -13.11
C TYR A 270 -17.56 -7.43 -14.49
N GLY A 271 -18.12 -8.65 -14.55
CA GLY A 271 -18.49 -9.29 -15.82
C GLY A 271 -19.57 -8.54 -16.60
N GLN A 272 -20.59 -7.99 -15.92
CA GLN A 272 -21.61 -7.15 -16.55
C GLN A 272 -21.01 -5.87 -17.11
N LEU A 273 -20.09 -5.23 -16.35
CA LEU A 273 -19.39 -4.04 -16.81
C LEU A 273 -18.55 -4.35 -18.05
N MET A 274 -17.73 -5.42 -18.02
CA MET A 274 -16.87 -5.80 -19.14
C MET A 274 -17.68 -6.09 -20.40
N LYS A 275 -18.81 -6.78 -20.29
CA LYS A 275 -19.70 -7.01 -21.44
C LYS A 275 -20.21 -5.72 -22.08
N ASN A 276 -20.59 -4.72 -21.27
CA ASN A 276 -21.04 -3.42 -21.79
C ASN A 276 -19.88 -2.62 -22.43
N LEU A 277 -18.69 -2.70 -21.84
CA LEU A 277 -17.48 -2.09 -22.39
C LEU A 277 -17.09 -2.70 -23.75
N GLU A 278 -17.13 -4.02 -23.88
CA GLU A 278 -16.87 -4.71 -25.15
C GLU A 278 -17.85 -4.28 -26.26
N ILE A 279 -19.14 -4.15 -25.93
CA ILE A 279 -20.14 -3.65 -26.88
C ILE A 279 -19.83 -2.22 -27.29
N ALA A 280 -19.43 -1.35 -26.35
CA ALA A 280 -19.10 0.03 -26.63
C ALA A 280 -17.85 0.17 -27.51
N ILE A 281 -16.81 -0.63 -27.23
CA ILE A 281 -15.54 -0.62 -28.00
C ILE A 281 -15.73 -1.13 -29.43
N LYS A 282 -16.60 -2.11 -29.64
CA LYS A 282 -16.92 -2.65 -30.98
C LYS A 282 -17.78 -1.72 -31.83
N ASN A 283 -18.26 -0.60 -31.28
CA ASN A 283 -19.01 0.39 -32.04
C ASN A 283 -18.05 1.16 -32.98
N PRO A 284 -18.24 1.08 -34.31
CA PRO A 284 -17.36 1.79 -35.28
C PRO A 284 -17.41 3.32 -35.13
N ASP A 285 -18.47 3.86 -34.55
CA ASP A 285 -18.67 5.31 -34.35
C ASP A 285 -18.12 5.83 -33.02
N ILE A 286 -17.35 5.02 -32.29
CA ILE A 286 -16.79 5.39 -30.98
C ILE A 286 -15.82 6.57 -31.12
N LYS A 287 -16.05 7.62 -30.32
CA LYS A 287 -15.22 8.82 -30.31
C LYS A 287 -14.04 8.69 -29.37
N GLN A 288 -12.96 9.43 -29.65
CA GLN A 288 -11.75 9.45 -28.82
C GLN A 288 -12.04 9.77 -27.34
N ASP A 289 -12.98 10.71 -27.09
CA ASP A 289 -13.35 11.07 -25.71
C ASP A 289 -14.11 9.95 -24.99
N GLN A 290 -14.87 9.12 -25.71
CA GLN A 290 -15.52 7.95 -25.14
C GLN A 290 -14.51 6.86 -24.78
N ILE A 291 -13.44 6.71 -25.56
CA ILE A 291 -12.32 5.80 -25.25
C ILE A 291 -11.63 6.23 -23.96
N LYS A 292 -11.42 7.53 -23.73
CA LYS A 292 -10.88 8.04 -22.46
C LYS A 292 -11.74 7.64 -21.27
N ILE A 293 -13.07 7.79 -21.37
CA ILE A 293 -14.00 7.40 -20.31
C ILE A 293 -13.98 5.88 -20.07
N ILE A 294 -13.91 5.08 -21.13
CA ILE A 294 -13.76 3.62 -21.01
C ILE A 294 -12.51 3.28 -20.19
N ASN A 295 -11.39 3.92 -20.48
CA ASN A 295 -10.14 3.70 -19.75
C ASN A 295 -10.24 4.11 -18.28
N GLN A 296 -10.90 5.22 -17.96
CA GLN A 296 -11.18 5.64 -16.58
C GLN A 296 -12.05 4.60 -15.84
N ILE A 297 -13.08 4.10 -16.51
CA ILE A 297 -13.96 3.07 -15.94
C ILE A 297 -13.18 1.78 -15.66
N LEU A 298 -12.36 1.32 -16.62
CA LEU A 298 -11.51 0.13 -16.45
C LEU A 298 -10.50 0.31 -15.32
N TRP A 299 -9.84 1.48 -15.27
CA TRP A 299 -8.88 1.81 -14.23
C TRP A 299 -9.54 1.76 -12.83
N LEU A 300 -10.70 2.39 -12.67
CA LEU A 300 -11.43 2.39 -11.41
C LEU A 300 -11.97 1.00 -11.06
N ALA A 301 -12.50 0.26 -12.03
CA ALA A 301 -13.00 -1.09 -11.81
C ALA A 301 -11.89 -2.05 -11.37
N SER A 302 -10.66 -1.86 -11.87
CA SER A 302 -9.52 -2.66 -11.44
C SER A 302 -9.14 -2.45 -9.97
N ALA A 303 -9.51 -1.31 -9.39
CA ALA A 303 -9.14 -0.93 -8.03
C ALA A 303 -9.88 -1.73 -6.93
N HIS A 304 -10.96 -2.43 -7.27
CA HIS A 304 -11.76 -3.23 -6.33
C HIS A 304 -11.56 -4.72 -6.62
N TYR A 305 -10.92 -5.44 -5.70
CA TYR A 305 -10.64 -6.87 -5.86
C TYR A 305 -10.41 -7.56 -4.52
N GLU A 306 -10.45 -8.89 -4.54
CA GLU A 306 -10.08 -9.77 -3.41
C GLU A 306 -8.91 -10.65 -3.81
N ILE A 307 -8.03 -10.93 -2.86
CA ILE A 307 -6.90 -11.84 -3.01
C ILE A 307 -6.90 -12.86 -1.89
N ASN A 308 -6.53 -14.09 -2.23
CA ASN A 308 -6.48 -15.20 -1.30
C ASN A 308 -5.09 -15.82 -1.33
N PHE A 309 -4.58 -16.16 -0.16
CA PHE A 309 -3.34 -16.92 0.00
C PHE A 309 -3.63 -18.36 0.43
N SER A 310 -2.76 -19.27 0.04
CA SER A 310 -2.86 -20.66 0.46
C SER A 310 -2.65 -20.80 1.97
N MET A 311 -3.45 -21.66 2.61
CA MET A 311 -3.40 -21.89 4.06
C MET A 311 -2.09 -22.55 4.53
N ASP A 312 -1.30 -23.11 3.63
CA ASP A 312 0.02 -23.67 3.92
C ASP A 312 1.15 -22.63 3.88
N SER A 313 0.81 -21.35 3.60
CA SER A 313 1.77 -20.24 3.62
C SER A 313 1.89 -19.62 5.00
N ALA A 314 3.12 -19.41 5.48
CA ALA A 314 3.37 -18.58 6.66
C ALA A 314 3.11 -17.11 6.34
N ILE A 315 2.74 -16.31 7.35
CA ILE A 315 2.46 -14.86 7.17
C ILE A 315 3.67 -14.12 6.54
N SER A 316 4.89 -14.49 6.92
CA SER A 316 6.12 -13.91 6.38
C SER A 316 6.38 -14.24 4.91
N GLU A 317 5.68 -15.23 4.35
CA GLU A 317 5.79 -15.61 2.94
C GLU A 317 4.77 -14.87 2.05
N ARG A 318 3.71 -14.31 2.62
CA ARG A 318 2.63 -13.64 1.89
C ARG A 318 3.06 -12.25 1.44
N VAL A 319 2.78 -11.95 0.17
CA VAL A 319 3.10 -10.67 -0.47
C VAL A 319 1.85 -10.11 -1.11
N ILE A 320 1.41 -8.95 -0.65
CA ILE A 320 0.41 -8.17 -1.39
C ILE A 320 1.18 -7.34 -2.41
N PHE A 321 1.27 -7.88 -3.62
CA PHE A 321 1.94 -7.26 -4.75
C PHE A 321 0.93 -6.46 -5.59
N PRO A 322 1.33 -5.37 -6.27
CA PRO A 322 0.46 -4.61 -7.16
C PRO A 322 -0.23 -5.49 -8.22
N VAL A 323 -1.56 -5.48 -8.24
CA VAL A 323 -2.37 -6.27 -9.18
C VAL A 323 -3.38 -5.45 -9.96
N SER A 324 -3.46 -4.14 -9.71
CA SER A 324 -4.37 -3.25 -10.41
C SER A 324 -3.62 -2.13 -11.12
N ALA A 325 -4.24 -1.57 -12.17
CA ALA A 325 -3.69 -0.42 -12.88
C ALA A 325 -3.37 0.76 -11.96
N THR A 326 -4.13 0.91 -10.88
CA THR A 326 -3.94 1.98 -9.89
C THR A 326 -2.69 1.82 -9.03
N GLU A 327 -2.01 0.66 -9.09
CA GLU A 327 -0.89 0.27 -8.22
C GLU A 327 0.41 0.00 -8.99
N GLN A 328 0.47 0.27 -10.28
CA GLN A 328 1.59 -0.15 -11.15
C GLN A 328 2.98 0.27 -10.65
N LYS A 329 3.06 1.39 -9.92
CA LYS A 329 4.30 1.88 -9.31
C LYS A 329 4.41 1.61 -7.82
N GLY A 330 3.40 0.95 -7.24
CA GLY A 330 3.50 0.40 -5.90
C GLY A 330 2.32 0.68 -4.98
N ILE A 331 2.42 0.03 -3.84
CA ILE A 331 1.53 0.12 -2.68
C ILE A 331 2.34 0.76 -1.56
N GLU A 332 1.88 1.92 -1.04
CA GLU A 332 2.65 2.72 -0.09
C GLU A 332 1.96 2.77 1.27
N ASP A 333 2.77 2.64 2.33
CA ASP A 333 2.48 3.09 3.69
C ASP A 333 1.18 2.54 4.29
N ALA A 334 1.03 1.22 4.31
CA ALA A 334 -0.15 0.56 4.88
C ALA A 334 -0.24 0.82 6.39
N ARG A 335 -1.34 1.42 6.82
CA ARG A 335 -1.65 1.74 8.22
C ARG A 335 -2.72 0.79 8.72
N PHE A 336 -2.27 -0.27 9.36
CA PHE A 336 -3.15 -1.30 9.91
C PHE A 336 -3.75 -0.89 11.25
N VAL A 337 -4.99 -1.32 11.48
CA VAL A 337 -5.70 -1.21 12.76
C VAL A 337 -6.55 -2.46 12.99
N LYS A 338 -6.53 -2.97 14.21
CA LYS A 338 -7.50 -3.95 14.71
C LYS A 338 -8.77 -3.19 15.07
N PHE A 339 -9.81 -3.32 14.25
CA PHE A 339 -11.09 -2.63 14.43
C PHE A 339 -12.08 -3.56 15.10
N THR A 340 -12.71 -3.09 16.18
CA THR A 340 -13.80 -3.79 16.85
C THR A 340 -15.11 -3.05 16.56
N ASP A 341 -16.06 -3.71 15.90
CA ASP A 341 -17.38 -3.14 15.62
C ASP A 341 -18.29 -3.20 16.85
N ASP A 342 -19.42 -2.49 16.81
CA ASP A 342 -20.39 -2.37 17.90
C ASP A 342 -20.97 -3.72 18.36
N ASN A 343 -20.96 -4.73 17.50
CA ASN A 343 -21.38 -6.11 17.81
C ASN A 343 -20.25 -7.00 18.36
N GLY A 344 -19.02 -6.46 18.50
CA GLY A 344 -17.84 -7.16 18.96
C GLY A 344 -17.05 -7.90 17.87
N ASP A 345 -17.47 -7.84 16.62
CA ASP A 345 -16.74 -8.44 15.50
C ASP A 345 -15.43 -7.70 15.25
N ILE A 346 -14.36 -8.48 15.03
CA ILE A 346 -13.02 -7.95 14.78
C ILE A 346 -12.71 -8.04 13.29
N THR A 347 -12.30 -6.92 12.72
CA THR A 347 -11.76 -6.83 11.36
C THR A 347 -10.47 -6.03 11.39
N TYR A 348 -9.45 -6.51 10.72
CA TYR A 348 -8.22 -5.75 10.50
C TYR A 348 -8.38 -4.90 9.24
N TYR A 349 -8.36 -3.60 9.40
CA TYR A 349 -8.36 -2.66 8.28
C TYR A 349 -6.96 -2.08 8.09
N ALA A 350 -6.63 -1.77 6.85
CA ALA A 350 -5.49 -0.92 6.56
C ALA A 350 -5.83 0.08 5.47
N THR A 351 -5.50 1.34 5.69
CA THR A 351 -5.47 2.32 4.61
C THR A 351 -4.09 2.34 3.99
N TYR A 352 -4.01 2.48 2.67
CA TYR A 352 -2.75 2.63 1.96
C TYR A 352 -2.90 3.53 0.75
N THR A 353 -1.79 3.98 0.19
CA THR A 353 -1.77 4.77 -1.04
C THR A 353 -1.35 3.88 -2.20
N ALA A 354 -2.25 3.70 -3.18
CA ALA A 354 -1.93 3.14 -4.47
C ALA A 354 -1.32 4.22 -5.37
N TYR A 355 -0.23 3.90 -6.08
CA TYR A 355 0.46 4.81 -6.98
C TYR A 355 0.68 4.16 -8.34
N ASP A 356 0.25 4.83 -9.41
CA ASP A 356 0.39 4.34 -10.79
C ASP A 356 1.54 5.00 -11.55
N GLY A 357 2.25 5.94 -10.92
CA GLY A 357 3.33 6.73 -11.52
C GLY A 357 2.94 8.19 -11.81
N MET A 358 1.64 8.50 -11.81
CA MET A 358 1.10 9.85 -12.05
C MET A 358 0.09 10.27 -10.99
N THR A 359 -0.79 9.36 -10.61
CA THR A 359 -1.89 9.62 -9.67
C THR A 359 -1.78 8.75 -8.43
N ILE A 360 -2.34 9.24 -7.34
CA ILE A 360 -2.51 8.48 -6.10
C ILE A 360 -3.98 8.14 -5.92
N LEU A 361 -4.24 6.92 -5.43
CA LEU A 361 -5.57 6.47 -5.04
C LEU A 361 -5.49 5.86 -3.63
N PRO A 362 -6.06 6.50 -2.61
CA PRO A 362 -6.20 5.86 -1.32
C PRO A 362 -7.11 4.64 -1.40
N LYS A 363 -6.68 3.55 -0.79
CA LYS A 363 -7.42 2.30 -0.75
C LYS A 363 -7.51 1.77 0.67
N LEU A 364 -8.49 0.91 0.89
CA LEU A 364 -8.74 0.18 2.12
C LEU A 364 -8.52 -1.30 1.88
N ILE A 365 -7.70 -1.92 2.71
CA ILE A 365 -7.62 -3.36 2.89
C ILE A 365 -8.51 -3.75 4.06
N SER A 366 -9.20 -4.89 3.96
CA SER A 366 -9.83 -5.55 5.10
C SER A 366 -9.51 -7.04 5.09
N THR A 367 -9.27 -7.60 6.29
CA THR A 367 -9.05 -9.03 6.50
C THR A 367 -9.47 -9.39 7.93
N THR A 368 -9.84 -10.64 8.15
CA THR A 368 -10.09 -11.20 9.48
C THR A 368 -9.06 -12.26 9.88
N ASP A 369 -8.28 -12.75 8.90
CA ASP A 369 -7.45 -13.95 9.04
C ASP A 369 -6.06 -13.83 8.40
N PHE A 370 -5.76 -12.71 7.73
CA PHE A 370 -4.54 -12.47 6.96
C PHE A 370 -4.30 -13.50 5.83
N TYR A 371 -5.27 -14.35 5.49
CA TYR A 371 -5.27 -15.22 4.30
C TYR A 371 -6.11 -14.62 3.18
N ASN A 372 -7.24 -14.01 3.54
CA ASN A 372 -8.21 -13.44 2.63
C ASN A 372 -8.22 -11.93 2.82
N PHE A 373 -7.91 -11.20 1.75
CA PHE A 373 -7.88 -9.74 1.77
C PHE A 373 -8.85 -9.18 0.74
N LYS A 374 -9.66 -8.23 1.17
CA LYS A 374 -10.52 -7.44 0.31
C LYS A 374 -9.95 -6.05 0.17
N ILE A 375 -9.80 -5.59 -1.06
CA ILE A 375 -9.22 -4.30 -1.42
C ILE A 375 -10.27 -3.43 -2.10
N LEU A 376 -10.49 -2.24 -1.54
CA LEU A 376 -11.51 -1.28 -1.99
C LEU A 376 -10.88 0.10 -2.18
N PRO A 377 -11.29 0.87 -3.20
CA PRO A 377 -10.97 2.29 -3.24
C PRO A 377 -11.71 3.05 -2.12
N ILE A 378 -11.07 4.04 -1.53
CA ILE A 378 -11.72 5.00 -0.63
C ILE A 378 -12.38 6.05 -1.51
N ASN A 379 -13.70 6.22 -1.33
CA ASN A 379 -14.55 7.11 -2.10
C ASN A 379 -14.86 8.41 -1.33
N GLY A 380 -15.48 9.38 -2.02
CA GLY A 380 -15.80 10.69 -1.48
C GLY A 380 -14.66 11.70 -1.69
N GLU A 381 -14.87 12.95 -1.30
CA GLU A 381 -13.94 14.07 -1.54
C GLU A 381 -12.57 13.88 -0.87
N ILE A 382 -12.55 13.20 0.29
CA ILE A 382 -11.32 12.90 1.03
C ILE A 382 -10.48 11.81 0.35
N GLY A 383 -11.11 10.98 -0.49
CA GLY A 383 -10.47 9.86 -1.20
C GLY A 383 -9.46 10.27 -2.29
N GLN A 384 -8.83 11.41 -2.17
CA GLN A 384 -7.78 11.93 -3.07
C GLN A 384 -6.48 12.24 -2.33
N SER A 385 -6.41 11.92 -1.04
CA SER A 385 -5.33 12.33 -0.13
C SER A 385 -4.51 11.13 0.36
N LYS A 386 -3.31 11.42 0.86
CA LYS A 386 -2.43 10.45 1.53
C LYS A 386 -2.62 10.46 3.05
N GLY A 387 -2.05 9.46 3.72
CA GLY A 387 -1.87 9.48 5.17
C GLY A 387 -3.16 9.32 5.96
N MET A 388 -4.08 8.51 5.47
CA MET A 388 -5.30 8.16 6.19
C MET A 388 -5.01 7.16 7.30
N ALA A 389 -5.73 7.24 8.43
CA ALA A 389 -5.65 6.30 9.54
C ALA A 389 -6.99 6.17 10.26
N LEU A 390 -7.54 4.97 10.28
CA LEU A 390 -8.84 4.66 10.86
C LEU A 390 -8.71 4.51 12.39
N PHE A 391 -9.69 4.98 13.14
CA PHE A 391 -9.81 4.69 14.56
C PHE A 391 -10.16 3.22 14.80
N PRO A 392 -9.81 2.63 15.96
CA PRO A 392 -9.98 1.18 16.23
C PRO A 392 -11.44 0.78 16.52
N ARG A 393 -12.34 1.72 16.64
CA ARG A 393 -13.79 1.52 16.81
C ARG A 393 -14.57 2.73 16.31
N LYS A 394 -15.89 2.60 16.23
CA LYS A 394 -16.79 3.73 16.00
C LYS A 394 -16.83 4.65 17.22
N ILE A 395 -17.07 5.93 16.97
CA ILE A 395 -17.34 6.96 17.98
C ILE A 395 -18.70 7.56 17.66
N ASN A 396 -19.62 7.52 18.60
CA ASN A 396 -21.00 7.96 18.41
C ASN A 396 -21.68 7.31 17.17
N GLY A 397 -21.44 6.00 16.96
CA GLY A 397 -22.00 5.20 15.88
C GLY A 397 -21.39 5.45 14.50
N LYS A 398 -20.34 6.29 14.38
CA LYS A 398 -19.67 6.59 13.11
C LYS A 398 -18.25 6.04 13.06
N TYR A 399 -17.83 5.62 11.87
CA TYR A 399 -16.41 5.44 11.58
C TYR A 399 -15.71 6.78 11.65
N VAL A 400 -14.50 6.81 12.20
CA VAL A 400 -13.67 8.02 12.34
C VAL A 400 -12.31 7.77 11.73
N MET A 401 -11.78 8.76 11.00
CA MET A 401 -10.51 8.66 10.30
C MET A 401 -9.72 9.96 10.39
N LEU A 402 -8.44 9.85 10.68
CA LEU A 402 -7.48 10.93 10.46
C LEU A 402 -7.09 10.95 8.99
N CYS A 403 -6.90 12.14 8.41
CA CYS A 403 -6.47 12.31 7.03
C CYS A 403 -5.67 13.62 6.86
N ARG A 404 -5.08 13.81 5.66
CA ARG A 404 -4.24 14.98 5.36
C ARG A 404 -4.56 15.49 3.96
N ILE A 405 -5.71 16.18 3.81
CA ILE A 405 -6.26 16.54 2.49
C ILE A 405 -5.47 17.62 1.74
N ASP A 406 -4.79 18.51 2.45
CA ASP A 406 -3.98 19.61 1.88
C ASP A 406 -2.46 19.30 1.86
N GLY A 407 -2.06 18.12 2.36
CA GLY A 407 -0.66 17.72 2.45
C GLY A 407 0.13 18.36 3.61
N VAL A 408 -0.45 19.30 4.35
CA VAL A 408 0.21 20.09 5.40
C VAL A 408 -0.37 19.81 6.78
N ASN A 409 -1.69 19.86 6.90
CA ASN A 409 -2.42 19.81 8.17
C ASN A 409 -3.01 18.41 8.44
N ASN A 410 -3.22 18.10 9.70
CA ASN A 410 -3.94 16.89 10.11
C ASN A 410 -5.44 17.19 10.22
N TYR A 411 -6.27 16.33 9.63
CA TYR A 411 -7.73 16.47 9.58
C TYR A 411 -8.39 15.24 10.20
N ILE A 412 -9.65 15.41 10.61
CA ILE A 412 -10.53 14.34 11.08
C ILE A 412 -11.80 14.28 10.24
N ALA A 413 -12.27 13.09 9.95
CA ALA A 413 -13.51 12.86 9.20
C ALA A 413 -14.34 11.76 9.83
N TYR A 414 -15.67 11.87 9.66
CA TYR A 414 -16.67 10.94 10.17
C TYR A 414 -17.48 10.37 9.02
N SER A 415 -17.84 9.09 9.10
CA SER A 415 -18.65 8.43 8.06
C SER A 415 -19.54 7.34 8.63
N ASP A 416 -20.69 7.15 7.98
CA ASP A 416 -21.58 6.01 8.20
C ASP A 416 -21.14 4.77 7.40
N SER A 417 -20.17 4.94 6.48
CA SER A 417 -19.66 3.88 5.61
C SER A 417 -18.14 3.85 5.62
N ILE A 418 -17.57 2.65 5.81
CA ILE A 418 -16.12 2.47 5.93
C ILE A 418 -15.31 2.91 4.70
N ASN A 419 -15.91 2.93 3.52
CA ASN A 419 -15.23 3.24 2.27
C ASN A 419 -15.70 4.54 1.58
N ILE A 420 -16.55 5.36 2.25
CA ILE A 420 -17.04 6.65 1.70
C ILE A 420 -16.81 7.76 2.71
N TRP A 421 -15.96 8.74 2.37
CA TRP A 421 -15.51 9.76 3.31
C TRP A 421 -15.66 11.16 2.74
N ARG A 422 -16.32 12.05 3.50
CA ARG A 422 -16.63 13.44 3.12
C ARG A 422 -16.47 14.37 4.32
N ASN A 423 -16.41 15.67 4.05
CA ASN A 423 -16.51 16.72 5.08
C ASN A 423 -15.42 16.60 6.17
N ALA A 424 -14.14 16.54 5.76
CA ALA A 424 -13.05 16.58 6.72
C ALA A 424 -12.97 17.93 7.43
N LYS A 425 -12.74 17.89 8.73
CA LYS A 425 -12.49 19.07 9.56
C LYS A 425 -11.01 19.14 9.90
N MET A 426 -10.46 20.35 9.90
CA MET A 426 -9.08 20.56 10.34
C MET A 426 -8.98 20.26 11.84
N LEU A 427 -8.03 19.39 12.19
CA LEU A 427 -7.78 18.95 13.56
C LEU A 427 -6.54 19.62 14.15
N GLN A 428 -5.43 19.63 13.41
CA GLN A 428 -4.16 20.21 13.83
C GLN A 428 -3.48 20.94 12.67
N GLN A 429 -2.86 22.07 13.00
CA GLN A 429 -1.92 22.79 12.13
C GLN A 429 -0.51 22.68 12.68
N PRO A 430 0.53 22.82 11.84
CA PRO A 430 1.89 23.03 12.29
C PRO A 430 1.96 24.20 13.30
N LYS A 431 2.63 23.97 14.43
CA LYS A 431 2.71 24.95 15.54
C LYS A 431 4.15 25.19 15.99
N TYR A 432 4.93 24.13 16.08
CA TYR A 432 6.28 24.17 16.62
C TYR A 432 7.35 24.12 15.52
N PRO A 433 8.56 24.66 15.74
CA PRO A 433 9.60 24.75 14.70
C PRO A 433 9.92 23.42 14.01
N TRP A 434 9.78 22.29 14.69
CA TRP A 434 10.08 20.96 14.15
C TRP A 434 9.00 20.38 13.23
N GLU A 435 7.85 21.07 13.10
CA GLU A 435 6.69 20.59 12.31
C GLU A 435 6.18 21.62 11.28
N LEU A 436 6.87 22.76 11.11
CA LEU A 436 6.34 23.89 10.31
C LEU A 436 6.14 23.58 8.83
N VAL A 437 6.78 22.57 8.27
CA VAL A 437 6.56 22.17 6.87
C VAL A 437 5.27 21.37 6.74
N GLN A 438 5.04 20.41 7.64
CA GLN A 438 3.82 19.60 7.68
C GLN A 438 3.70 18.83 9.00
N ILE A 439 2.47 18.48 9.35
CA ILE A 439 2.13 17.52 10.39
C ILE A 439 1.13 16.50 9.85
N GLY A 440 1.17 15.26 10.33
CA GLY A 440 0.20 14.22 10.02
C GLY A 440 0.25 13.09 11.04
N ASN A 441 -0.67 12.13 10.93
CA ASN A 441 -0.65 10.94 11.78
C ASN A 441 0.46 9.96 11.34
N ALA A 442 0.99 9.18 12.26
CA ALA A 442 1.93 8.08 12.03
C ALA A 442 1.25 6.71 12.23
N GLY A 443 -0.03 6.61 11.94
CA GLY A 443 -0.86 5.42 12.09
C GLY A 443 -2.16 5.69 12.79
N SER A 444 -2.89 4.63 13.10
CA SER A 444 -4.18 4.68 13.77
C SER A 444 -4.05 5.18 15.20
N PRO A 445 -5.01 5.98 15.69
CA PRO A 445 -5.07 6.38 17.09
C PRO A 445 -5.16 5.17 18.03
N ILE A 446 -4.55 5.30 19.20
CA ILE A 446 -4.58 4.29 20.25
C ILE A 446 -5.54 4.77 21.35
N GLU A 447 -6.49 3.92 21.70
CA GLU A 447 -7.37 4.20 22.83
C GLU A 447 -6.62 4.00 24.14
N THR A 448 -6.68 4.98 25.03
CA THR A 448 -6.12 4.94 26.39
C THR A 448 -7.17 5.41 27.39
N GLU A 449 -6.96 5.16 28.68
CA GLU A 449 -7.85 5.65 29.74
C GLU A 449 -7.92 7.18 29.81
N GLU A 450 -6.91 7.88 29.27
CA GLU A 450 -6.77 9.34 29.33
C GLU A 450 -7.23 10.04 28.03
N GLY A 451 -7.47 9.28 26.94
CA GLY A 451 -7.85 9.84 25.65
C GLY A 451 -7.31 9.04 24.46
N TRP A 452 -7.55 9.55 23.26
CA TRP A 452 -6.98 9.02 22.03
C TRP A 452 -5.53 9.50 21.87
N LEU A 453 -4.58 8.59 22.06
CA LEU A 453 -3.17 8.86 21.77
C LEU A 453 -2.92 8.76 20.26
N VAL A 454 -2.50 9.85 19.65
CA VAL A 454 -2.11 9.93 18.23
C VAL A 454 -0.61 10.15 18.14
N ILE A 455 0.10 9.16 17.60
CA ILE A 455 1.49 9.36 17.21
C ILE A 455 1.47 10.15 15.90
N THR A 456 2.25 11.24 15.84
CA THR A 456 2.33 12.10 14.68
C THR A 456 3.70 11.99 14.01
N HIS A 457 3.74 12.26 12.72
CA HIS A 457 4.98 12.58 12.04
C HIS A 457 4.97 14.07 11.66
N ALA A 458 6.12 14.67 11.62
CA ALA A 458 6.25 16.05 11.21
C ALA A 458 7.53 16.26 10.39
N VAL A 459 7.55 17.36 9.65
CA VAL A 459 8.70 17.75 8.84
C VAL A 459 9.14 19.15 9.26
N GLY A 460 10.39 19.24 9.64
CA GLY A 460 11.07 20.45 10.06
C GLY A 460 12.14 20.94 9.08
N PRO A 461 13.06 21.78 9.58
CA PRO A 461 14.21 22.26 8.81
C PRO A 461 15.04 21.11 8.24
N MET A 462 15.72 21.34 7.14
CA MET A 462 16.52 20.32 6.40
C MET A 462 15.73 19.09 5.98
N ARG A 463 14.38 19.21 5.90
CA ARG A 463 13.47 18.10 5.61
C ARG A 463 13.63 16.93 6.60
N GLU A 464 13.98 17.24 7.85
CA GLU A 464 14.06 16.24 8.90
C GLU A 464 12.65 15.75 9.26
N TYR A 465 12.42 14.43 9.12
CA TYR A 465 11.19 13.79 9.55
C TYR A 465 11.34 13.27 10.97
N THR A 466 10.42 13.67 11.82
CA THR A 466 10.41 13.36 13.24
C THR A 466 9.09 12.73 13.65
N LEU A 467 9.07 12.04 14.79
CA LEU A 467 7.84 11.59 15.42
C LEU A 467 7.49 12.50 16.59
N GLY A 468 6.20 12.76 16.75
CA GLY A 468 5.60 13.48 17.86
C GLY A 468 4.43 12.71 18.44
N ALA A 469 3.73 13.31 19.42
CA ALA A 469 2.51 12.74 19.98
C ALA A 469 1.52 13.84 20.38
N SER A 470 0.23 13.51 20.28
CA SER A 470 -0.89 14.33 20.75
C SER A 470 -1.92 13.44 21.42
N LEU A 471 -2.65 14.01 22.38
CA LEU A 471 -3.74 13.37 23.11
C LEU A 471 -5.05 14.10 22.83
N PHE A 472 -6.09 13.35 22.48
CA PHE A 472 -7.42 13.91 22.20
C PHE A 472 -8.47 13.28 23.11
N ASP A 473 -9.57 13.99 23.32
CA ASP A 473 -10.67 13.53 24.15
C ASP A 473 -11.34 12.27 23.58
N LEU A 474 -11.74 11.34 24.45
CA LEU A 474 -12.32 10.04 24.04
C LEU A 474 -13.70 10.18 23.39
N GLU A 475 -14.53 11.07 23.90
CA GLU A 475 -15.90 11.26 23.44
C GLU A 475 -15.95 12.23 22.26
N ASN A 476 -15.09 13.22 22.27
CA ASN A 476 -14.97 14.21 21.20
C ASN A 476 -13.51 14.35 20.73
N PRO A 477 -13.06 13.51 19.81
CA PRO A 477 -11.67 13.53 19.33
C PRO A 477 -11.29 14.79 18.53
N GLU A 478 -12.17 15.77 18.39
CA GLU A 478 -11.84 17.11 17.88
C GLU A 478 -11.20 18.00 18.95
N ILE A 479 -11.26 17.60 20.24
CA ILE A 479 -10.67 18.34 21.36
C ILE A 479 -9.27 17.81 21.64
N GLU A 480 -8.24 18.63 21.36
CA GLU A 480 -6.86 18.34 21.75
C GLU A 480 -6.68 18.62 23.24
N ILE A 481 -6.35 17.57 24.01
CA ILE A 481 -6.04 17.64 25.44
C ILE A 481 -4.62 18.15 25.63
N GLY A 482 -3.68 17.65 24.82
CA GLY A 482 -2.29 18.04 24.88
C GLY A 482 -1.49 17.58 23.67
N ARG A 483 -0.35 18.25 23.43
CA ARG A 483 0.55 18.00 22.30
C ARG A 483 1.99 18.28 22.71
N LEU A 484 2.89 17.41 22.34
CA LEU A 484 4.31 17.62 22.60
C LEU A 484 4.82 18.87 21.88
N ASN A 485 5.46 19.76 22.61
CA ASN A 485 6.10 20.97 22.07
C ASN A 485 7.51 20.69 21.49
N ARG A 486 8.05 19.49 21.73
CA ARG A 486 9.30 18.97 21.17
C ARG A 486 9.04 17.60 20.55
N PRO A 487 9.86 17.17 19.58
CA PRO A 487 9.71 15.85 19.01
C PRO A 487 9.79 14.76 20.08
N LEU A 488 8.99 13.70 19.93
CA LEU A 488 9.14 12.46 20.69
C LEU A 488 10.41 11.73 20.29
N MET A 489 10.69 11.73 18.97
CA MET A 489 11.88 11.11 18.39
C MET A 489 12.39 11.93 17.21
N VAL A 490 13.71 12.02 17.10
CA VAL A 490 14.44 12.55 15.93
C VAL A 490 15.42 11.50 15.44
N PRO A 491 15.82 11.50 14.15
CA PRO A 491 16.85 10.61 13.66
C PRO A 491 18.18 10.82 14.43
N ASN A 492 18.76 9.75 14.94
CA ASN A 492 20.12 9.80 15.49
C ASN A 492 21.17 9.65 14.37
N GLU A 493 22.47 9.70 14.70
CA GLU A 493 23.55 9.63 13.71
C GLU A 493 23.50 8.36 12.85
N LEU A 494 23.09 7.21 13.40
CA LEU A 494 22.99 5.94 12.69
C LEU A 494 21.71 5.84 11.82
N GLU A 495 20.71 6.64 12.12
CA GLU A 495 19.41 6.64 11.45
C GLU A 495 19.31 7.67 10.31
N ARG A 496 20.34 8.51 10.14
CA ARG A 496 20.36 9.60 9.14
C ARG A 496 20.77 9.19 7.74
N GLU A 497 21.40 8.03 7.59
CA GLU A 497 21.93 7.55 6.33
C GLU A 497 21.03 6.49 5.71
N GLY A 498 20.72 6.63 4.43
CA GLY A 498 19.90 5.68 3.69
C GLY A 498 19.41 6.25 2.37
N TYR A 499 18.30 5.71 1.86
CA TYR A 499 17.72 6.12 0.58
C TYR A 499 17.19 7.57 0.61
N VAL A 500 16.53 7.96 1.71
CA VAL A 500 16.12 9.34 1.97
C VAL A 500 16.70 9.77 3.33
N PRO A 501 17.74 10.60 3.36
CA PRO A 501 18.41 11.00 4.61
C PRO A 501 17.49 11.74 5.58
N ASN A 502 17.79 11.63 6.88
CA ASN A 502 17.12 12.35 7.97
C ASN A 502 15.63 12.02 8.12
N VAL A 503 15.24 10.77 7.88
CA VAL A 503 13.85 10.32 8.00
C VAL A 503 13.72 9.23 9.05
N ILE A 504 12.82 9.43 10.03
CA ILE A 504 12.20 8.34 10.79
C ILE A 504 10.69 8.40 10.54
N TYR A 505 10.08 7.23 10.28
CA TYR A 505 8.68 7.17 9.91
C TYR A 505 8.00 5.90 10.41
N SER A 506 6.77 6.00 10.91
CA SER A 506 5.95 4.88 11.35
C SER A 506 4.57 4.93 10.70
N CYS A 507 3.97 3.77 10.52
CA CYS A 507 2.61 3.59 10.03
C CYS A 507 1.65 2.97 11.05
N GLY A 508 2.11 2.70 12.27
CA GLY A 508 1.27 2.18 13.35
C GLY A 508 2.07 1.69 14.53
N SER A 509 1.50 1.82 15.71
CA SER A 509 2.08 1.45 17.00
C SER A 509 1.08 0.69 17.87
N ILE A 510 1.54 0.01 18.91
CA ILE A 510 0.72 -0.80 19.80
C ILE A 510 1.14 -0.58 21.25
N VAL A 511 0.20 -0.76 22.18
CA VAL A 511 0.50 -0.80 23.62
C VAL A 511 0.63 -2.24 24.08
N HIS A 512 1.68 -2.50 24.85
CA HIS A 512 1.95 -3.79 25.49
C HIS A 512 2.57 -3.59 26.88
N ASN A 513 1.98 -4.17 27.90
CA ASN A 513 2.46 -4.15 29.29
C ASN A 513 2.88 -2.76 29.82
N GLY A 514 2.11 -1.73 29.46
CA GLY A 514 2.39 -0.35 29.88
C GLY A 514 3.42 0.39 29.04
N ASP A 515 3.99 -0.25 28.02
CA ASP A 515 4.86 0.38 27.04
C ASP A 515 4.12 0.66 25.71
N LEU A 516 4.39 1.79 25.12
CA LEU A 516 4.08 2.08 23.72
C LEU A 516 5.23 1.54 22.86
N VAL A 517 4.93 0.62 21.97
CA VAL A 517 5.86 0.00 21.01
C VAL A 517 5.67 0.66 19.66
N ILE A 518 6.70 1.34 19.17
CA ILE A 518 6.68 2.06 17.89
C ILE A 518 7.72 1.43 16.94
N PRO A 519 7.34 0.60 15.98
CA PRO A 519 8.22 0.26 14.88
C PRO A 519 8.33 1.47 13.95
N TYR A 520 9.53 1.73 13.44
CA TYR A 520 9.77 2.87 12.55
C TYR A 520 10.87 2.57 11.51
N ALA A 521 10.76 3.25 10.40
CA ALA A 521 11.75 3.24 9.32
C ALA A 521 12.90 4.20 9.65
N MET A 522 14.08 3.88 9.16
CA MET A 522 15.30 4.69 9.19
C MET A 522 15.70 5.03 7.75
N SER A 523 15.65 6.33 7.41
CA SER A 523 16.07 6.89 6.12
C SER A 523 15.51 6.15 4.88
N ASP A 524 14.24 5.69 4.96
CA ASP A 524 13.52 4.94 3.92
C ASP A 524 14.30 3.72 3.37
N TYR A 525 15.13 3.10 4.21
CA TYR A 525 15.96 1.96 3.82
C TYR A 525 15.68 0.70 4.64
N SER A 526 15.74 0.82 5.95
CA SER A 526 15.54 -0.27 6.90
C SER A 526 14.61 0.16 8.02
N SER A 527 14.26 -0.77 8.92
CA SER A 527 13.37 -0.48 10.03
C SER A 527 13.87 -1.07 11.33
N THR A 528 13.43 -0.47 12.44
CA THR A 528 13.66 -0.94 13.80
C THR A 528 12.44 -0.59 14.65
N TYR A 529 12.55 -0.63 15.97
CA TYR A 529 11.49 -0.18 16.87
C TYR A 529 12.04 0.44 18.15
N ALA A 530 11.21 1.23 18.80
CA ALA A 530 11.47 1.80 20.11
C ALA A 530 10.32 1.51 21.09
N THR A 531 10.61 1.58 22.38
CA THR A 531 9.62 1.50 23.44
C THR A 531 9.65 2.76 24.29
N ILE A 532 8.48 3.17 24.78
CA ILE A 532 8.27 4.38 25.57
C ILE A 532 7.29 4.01 26.68
N ASN A 533 7.58 4.40 27.93
CA ASN A 533 6.61 4.21 29.00
C ASN A 533 5.35 5.03 28.68
N LEU A 534 4.20 4.35 28.55
CA LEU A 534 2.95 4.97 28.14
C LEU A 534 2.48 6.03 29.17
N ARG A 535 2.59 5.73 30.46
CA ARG A 535 2.15 6.63 31.53
C ARG A 535 2.98 7.92 31.53
N GLU A 536 4.30 7.81 31.44
CA GLU A 536 5.21 8.97 31.33
C GLU A 536 4.80 9.86 30.15
N LEU A 537 4.53 9.27 28.98
CA LEU A 537 4.10 10.02 27.78
C LEU A 537 2.76 10.73 28.00
N LEU A 538 1.75 10.03 28.55
CA LEU A 538 0.43 10.60 28.79
C LEU A 538 0.48 11.74 29.82
N ASP A 539 1.28 11.62 30.88
CA ASP A 539 1.44 12.68 31.89
C ASP A 539 2.07 13.94 31.27
N VAL A 540 3.12 13.80 30.47
CA VAL A 540 3.74 14.92 29.75
C VAL A 540 2.76 15.57 28.78
N LEU A 541 1.92 14.80 28.08
CA LEU A 541 0.91 15.34 27.15
C LEU A 541 -0.15 16.16 27.89
N LYS A 542 -0.63 15.70 29.04
CA LYS A 542 -1.59 16.46 29.87
C LYS A 542 -0.99 17.76 30.42
N GLU A 543 0.24 17.72 30.88
CA GLU A 543 0.96 18.90 31.37
C GLU A 543 1.15 19.96 30.27
N SER A 544 1.46 19.53 29.05
CA SER A 544 1.62 20.44 27.90
C SER A 544 0.31 21.18 27.56
N GLY A 545 -0.84 20.49 27.63
CA GLY A 545 -2.15 21.09 27.40
C GLY A 545 -2.56 22.11 28.44
N ILE A 546 -2.09 22.02 29.68
CA ILE A 546 -2.31 22.99 30.72
C ILE A 546 -1.46 24.27 30.48
N ALA A 547 -0.23 24.08 30.00
CA ALA A 547 0.68 25.17 29.69
C ALA A 547 0.21 26.04 28.51
N ASP A 548 -0.42 25.45 27.51
CA ASP A 548 -0.96 26.15 26.34
C ASP A 548 -2.22 26.97 26.63
N LYS A 549 -2.90 26.72 27.77
CA LYS A 549 -4.10 27.46 28.19
C LYS A 549 -3.79 28.68 29.11
N LYS A 550 -2.54 28.83 29.53
CA LYS A 550 -2.03 29.97 30.30
C LYS A 550 -1.32 30.98 29.39
#